data_ebb28a80ce217556753d8893bb781fc5
#
_entry.id   ebb28a80ce217556753d8893bb781fc5
#
_cell.length_a   1.000
_cell.length_b   1.000
_cell.length_c   1.000
_cell.angle_alpha   90.00
_cell.angle_beta   90.00
_cell.angle_gamma   90.00
#
_symmetry.space_group_name_H-M   'P 1'
#
loop_
_entity.id
_entity.type
_entity.pdbx_description
1 polymer ?
#
loop_
_entity_poly.entity_id
_entity_poly.type
_entity_poly.pdbx_seq_one_letter_code
_entity_poly.pdbx_strand_id
1 'polypeptide(L)'
;DMDGLKNDDLEQIVPIFAFSSKSYVTDICRLALANIERFVTSDFYIDRIKHISQLEYRCLAGQKLEGDLDIIVGFASVDEQTAIVDIANGFSHSNISNLGIEVYDAIGEFTNCISGLFATALSKKGSMLEITPQFAYENQFAKGDAYVLPIHIHDSEVLLFISASDETKAGDMPVVRKIMAKAGGEVTLDSKGTVVIVDDSGMSRKILRDILEEAGYAVLAEATDGLEGVLAYKTYYPDIITLDITMPNMDGTEALKEIKAYDSNAKVIMITAAGQQHKVIEALKLGAKRFITKPFDKEEILKNIEEVLEG
;
A
#
# COMPACT_ATOMS: atom_id res chain seq x y z
N ASP A 1 -7.44 39.27 5.78
CA ASP A 1 -5.98 39.37 5.93
C ASP A 1 -5.43 37.93 6.06
N MET A 2 -5.05 37.38 4.91
CA MET A 2 -4.56 35.99 4.82
C MET A 2 -3.04 35.87 4.63
N ASP A 3 -2.32 36.92 5.00
CA ASP A 3 -0.86 37.01 4.87
C ASP A 3 -0.06 36.42 6.05
N GLY A 4 -0.64 35.56 6.87
CA GLY A 4 -0.13 35.33 8.20
C GLY A 4 0.24 33.94 8.64
N LEU A 5 0.18 32.89 7.83
CA LEU A 5 0.50 31.54 8.32
C LEU A 5 1.83 31.03 7.76
N LYS A 6 2.92 31.71 8.11
CA LYS A 6 4.29 31.21 7.94
C LYS A 6 4.62 30.21 9.06
N ASN A 7 5.67 29.40 8.84
CA ASN A 7 6.15 28.35 9.75
C ASN A 7 6.16 28.73 11.25
N ASP A 8 6.37 30.01 11.58
CA ASP A 8 6.36 30.52 12.97
C ASP A 8 4.97 30.56 13.60
N ASP A 9 3.91 30.59 12.79
CA ASP A 9 2.52 30.65 13.26
C ASP A 9 1.96 29.25 13.59
N LEU A 10 2.58 28.17 13.07
CA LEU A 10 2.22 26.82 13.46
C LEU A 10 2.41 26.57 14.97
N GLU A 11 3.37 27.22 15.61
CA GLU A 11 3.53 27.16 17.06
C GLU A 11 2.41 27.88 17.82
N GLN A 12 1.75 28.85 17.21
CA GLN A 12 0.59 29.56 17.81
C GLN A 12 -0.72 28.83 17.55
N ILE A 13 -0.81 28.07 16.45
CA ILE A 13 -2.00 27.27 16.13
C ILE A 13 -2.02 25.96 16.91
N VAL A 14 -0.87 25.40 17.21
CA VAL A 14 -0.68 24.17 17.99
C VAL A 14 -1.35 24.17 19.38
N PRO A 15 -1.37 25.26 20.16
CA PRO A 15 -2.11 25.27 21.43
C PRO A 15 -3.62 25.10 21.25
N ILE A 16 -4.18 25.43 20.10
CA ILE A 16 -5.60 25.22 19.80
C ILE A 16 -5.87 23.74 19.52
N PHE A 17 -4.85 22.97 19.20
CA PHE A 17 -4.87 21.51 18.95
C PHE A 17 -4.42 20.69 20.16
N ALA A 18 -4.06 21.31 21.28
CA ALA A 18 -3.59 20.67 22.51
C ALA A 18 -4.64 19.78 23.22
N PHE A 19 -5.68 19.35 22.53
CA PHE A 19 -6.63 18.35 23.04
C PHE A 19 -6.15 16.91 22.87
N SER A 20 -5.08 16.66 22.15
CA SER A 20 -4.49 15.33 22.15
C SER A 20 -3.13 15.36 22.82
N SER A 21 -2.91 14.42 23.73
CA SER A 21 -1.60 14.06 24.26
C SER A 21 -0.61 13.60 23.17
N LYS A 22 -0.94 13.78 21.89
CA LYS A 22 -0.28 13.24 20.73
C LYS A 22 0.53 14.33 20.01
N SER A 23 1.68 14.68 20.57
CA SER A 23 2.64 15.64 19.98
C SER A 23 3.08 15.28 18.55
N TYR A 24 2.98 13.99 18.19
CA TYR A 24 3.38 13.51 16.87
C TYR A 24 2.54 14.08 15.72
N VAL A 25 1.26 14.37 15.95
CA VAL A 25 0.38 14.97 14.92
C VAL A 25 0.94 16.32 14.48
N THR A 26 1.34 17.14 15.43
CA THR A 26 1.97 18.44 15.17
C THR A 26 3.28 18.31 14.43
N ASP A 27 4.14 17.37 14.85
CA ASP A 27 5.44 17.15 14.22
C ASP A 27 5.26 16.72 12.76
N ILE A 28 4.30 15.81 12.47
CA ILE A 28 3.99 15.37 11.11
C ILE A 28 3.40 16.52 10.27
N CYS A 29 2.45 17.31 10.80
CA CYS A 29 1.90 18.47 10.11
C CYS A 29 3.02 19.45 9.71
N ARG A 30 3.90 19.80 10.65
CA ARG A 30 5.04 20.70 10.39
C ARG A 30 5.95 20.16 9.29
N LEU A 31 6.29 18.86 9.33
CA LEU A 31 7.13 18.23 8.31
C LEU A 31 6.44 18.21 6.94
N ALA A 32 5.14 17.92 6.89
CA ALA A 32 4.39 17.89 5.65
C ALA A 32 4.35 19.28 5.00
N LEU A 33 3.99 20.32 5.76
CA LEU A 33 3.89 21.69 5.26
C LEU A 33 5.26 22.23 4.82
N ALA A 34 6.33 21.98 5.57
CA ALA A 34 7.68 22.38 5.18
C ALA A 34 8.14 21.71 3.86
N ASN A 35 7.72 20.46 3.62
CA ASN A 35 8.03 19.77 2.37
C ASN A 35 7.14 20.24 1.21
N ILE A 36 5.88 20.61 1.44
CA ILE A 36 5.03 21.25 0.44
C ILE A 36 5.64 22.60 0.01
N GLU A 37 6.02 23.44 0.98
CA GLU A 37 6.68 24.73 0.69
C GLU A 37 7.96 24.55 -0.13
N ARG A 38 8.75 23.52 0.19
CA ARG A 38 10.04 23.26 -0.45
C ARG A 38 9.93 22.71 -1.87
N PHE A 39 9.01 21.77 -2.10
CA PHE A 39 8.98 20.98 -3.33
C PHE A 39 7.82 21.31 -4.26
N VAL A 40 6.74 21.92 -3.74
CA VAL A 40 5.52 22.16 -4.50
C VAL A 40 5.31 23.65 -4.74
N THR A 41 4.97 24.39 -3.71
CA THR A 41 4.69 25.83 -3.79
C THR A 41 4.74 26.47 -2.40
N SER A 42 5.08 27.75 -2.36
CA SER A 42 4.89 28.60 -1.17
C SER A 42 3.51 29.24 -1.11
N ASP A 43 2.71 29.11 -2.17
CA ASP A 43 1.36 29.69 -2.27
C ASP A 43 0.32 28.61 -1.91
N PHE A 44 0.18 28.36 -0.62
CA PHE A 44 -0.86 27.50 -0.06
C PHE A 44 -1.35 28.07 1.27
N TYR A 45 -2.56 27.65 1.67
CA TYR A 45 -3.07 27.94 3.00
C TYR A 45 -3.70 26.68 3.63
N ILE A 46 -3.88 26.70 4.94
CA ILE A 46 -4.43 25.57 5.68
C ILE A 46 -5.68 26.00 6.44
N ASP A 47 -6.59 25.04 6.58
CA ASP A 47 -7.72 25.15 7.48
C ASP A 47 -7.42 24.57 8.86
N ARG A 48 -8.44 24.59 9.75
CA ARG A 48 -8.33 23.96 11.06
C ARG A 48 -8.25 22.45 10.89
N ILE A 49 -7.35 21.82 11.64
CA ILE A 49 -7.30 20.37 11.76
C ILE A 49 -8.63 19.86 12.34
N LYS A 50 -9.13 18.77 11.80
CA LYS A 50 -10.37 18.14 12.23
C LYS A 50 -10.07 16.74 12.76
N HIS A 51 -10.67 16.37 13.86
CA HIS A 51 -10.71 14.99 14.35
C HIS A 51 -11.92 14.29 13.73
N ILE A 52 -11.71 13.12 13.15
CA ILE A 52 -12.73 12.37 12.43
C ILE A 52 -12.72 10.91 12.85
N SER A 53 -13.85 10.24 12.71
CA SER A 53 -13.99 8.80 12.90
C SER A 53 -14.20 8.04 11.59
N GLN A 54 -14.46 8.78 10.51
CA GLN A 54 -14.61 8.23 9.16
C GLN A 54 -14.30 9.33 8.14
N LEU A 55 -13.68 8.94 7.02
CA LEU A 55 -13.45 9.78 5.86
C LEU A 55 -13.81 9.02 4.59
N GLU A 56 -14.74 9.54 3.81
CA GLU A 56 -14.94 9.12 2.43
C GLU A 56 -13.95 9.88 1.56
N TYR A 57 -13.23 9.18 0.71
CA TYR A 57 -12.25 9.79 -0.18
C TYR A 57 -12.28 9.14 -1.56
N ARG A 58 -11.87 9.90 -2.56
CA ARG A 58 -11.62 9.41 -3.91
C ARG A 58 -10.27 8.70 -4.00
N CYS A 59 -9.25 9.26 -3.40
CA CYS A 59 -7.98 8.57 -3.20
C CYS A 59 -7.36 8.91 -1.84
N LEU A 60 -6.60 7.97 -1.31
CA LEU A 60 -5.71 8.16 -0.17
C LEU A 60 -4.42 7.39 -0.45
N ALA A 61 -3.31 8.11 -0.54
CA ALA A 61 -1.98 7.53 -0.71
C ALA A 61 -1.10 7.89 0.50
N GLY A 62 -0.32 6.93 0.97
CA GLY A 62 0.48 7.13 2.17
C GLY A 62 1.26 5.90 2.63
N GLN A 63 1.61 5.88 3.91
CA GLN A 63 2.36 4.82 4.57
C GLN A 63 1.85 4.55 5.98
N LYS A 64 2.08 3.34 6.47
CA LYS A 64 1.99 3.02 7.89
C LYS A 64 3.38 3.06 8.51
N LEU A 65 3.48 3.56 9.72
CA LEU A 65 4.66 3.48 10.58
C LEU A 65 4.31 2.57 11.75
N GLU A 66 5.16 1.60 12.05
CA GLU A 66 4.95 0.58 13.09
C GLU A 66 6.10 0.59 14.10
N GLY A 67 5.80 0.25 15.35
CA GLY A 67 6.80 0.16 16.42
C GLY A 67 6.34 0.75 17.74
N ASP A 68 7.10 1.71 18.29
CA ASP A 68 6.67 2.40 19.52
C ASP A 68 5.41 3.27 19.33
N LEU A 69 5.05 3.49 18.08
CA LEU A 69 3.86 4.22 17.66
C LEU A 69 3.36 3.65 16.32
N ASP A 70 2.13 3.13 16.32
CA ASP A 70 1.48 2.65 15.10
C ASP A 70 0.56 3.73 14.53
N ILE A 71 0.95 4.30 13.40
CA ILE A 71 0.20 5.38 12.74
C ILE A 71 0.18 5.22 11.23
N ILE A 72 -0.84 5.78 10.62
CA ILE A 72 -0.95 5.96 9.17
C ILE A 72 -0.76 7.45 8.87
N VAL A 73 0.10 7.75 7.93
CA VAL A 73 0.30 9.10 7.39
C VAL A 73 0.07 9.06 5.88
N GLY A 74 -0.69 10.00 5.35
CA GLY A 74 -0.94 10.05 3.91
C GLY A 74 -1.66 11.31 3.49
N PHE A 75 -1.89 11.42 2.19
CA PHE A 75 -2.65 12.50 1.58
C PHE A 75 -3.90 11.94 0.91
N ALA A 76 -5.05 12.53 1.24
CA ALA A 76 -6.34 12.15 0.69
C ALA A 76 -6.94 13.26 -0.17
N SER A 77 -7.65 12.87 -1.21
CA SER A 77 -8.48 13.76 -2.03
C SER A 77 -9.93 13.29 -2.00
N VAL A 78 -10.85 14.23 -1.90
CA VAL A 78 -12.29 13.96 -1.88
C VAL A 78 -12.90 14.18 -3.27
N ASP A 79 -12.32 15.05 -4.08
CA ASP A 79 -12.81 15.42 -5.41
C ASP A 79 -11.86 14.99 -6.55
N GLU A 80 -12.21 15.33 -7.80
CA GLU A 80 -11.46 14.95 -9.00
C GLU A 80 -10.34 15.91 -9.35
N GLN A 81 -10.47 17.18 -9.01
CA GLN A 81 -9.49 18.24 -9.31
C GLN A 81 -8.72 18.56 -8.04
N THR A 82 -7.51 18.04 -7.95
CA THR A 82 -6.93 17.89 -6.65
C THR A 82 -5.54 18.50 -6.53
N ALA A 83 -5.34 19.26 -5.49
CA ALA A 83 -4.03 19.65 -5.00
C ALA A 83 -3.06 18.46 -4.82
N ILE A 84 -3.58 17.22 -4.75
CA ILE A 84 -2.74 16.02 -4.69
C ILE A 84 -1.94 15.81 -5.99
N VAL A 85 -2.50 16.21 -7.15
CA VAL A 85 -1.78 16.18 -8.44
C VAL A 85 -0.69 17.25 -8.46
N ASP A 86 -0.97 18.42 -7.89
CA ASP A 86 0.03 19.50 -7.77
C ASP A 86 1.18 19.09 -6.86
N ILE A 87 0.91 18.41 -5.73
CA ILE A 87 1.95 17.84 -4.87
C ILE A 87 2.77 16.83 -5.65
N ALA A 88 2.12 15.90 -6.36
CA ALA A 88 2.82 14.89 -7.16
C ALA A 88 3.73 15.53 -8.22
N ASN A 89 3.23 16.52 -8.96
CA ASN A 89 3.98 17.22 -10.00
C ASN A 89 5.16 18.01 -9.43
N GLY A 90 4.94 18.76 -8.34
CA GLY A 90 5.98 19.54 -7.70
C GLY A 90 7.11 18.67 -7.17
N PHE A 91 6.76 17.56 -6.50
CA PHE A 91 7.74 16.64 -5.92
C PHE A 91 8.50 15.85 -6.97
N SER A 92 7.82 15.28 -7.97
CA SER A 92 8.44 14.41 -9.00
C SER A 92 9.00 15.19 -10.19
N HIS A 93 8.80 16.51 -10.25
CA HIS A 93 9.13 17.35 -11.41
C HIS A 93 8.48 16.84 -12.71
N SER A 94 7.29 16.27 -12.60
CA SER A 94 6.51 15.71 -13.71
C SER A 94 5.42 16.69 -14.17
N ASN A 95 4.70 16.31 -15.20
CA ASN A 95 3.55 17.07 -15.71
C ASN A 95 2.35 16.13 -15.86
N ILE A 96 1.89 15.58 -14.74
CA ILE A 96 0.76 14.66 -14.66
C ILE A 96 -0.52 15.48 -14.70
N SER A 97 -1.47 15.11 -15.55
CA SER A 97 -2.72 15.85 -15.73
C SER A 97 -3.92 15.25 -15.00
N ASN A 98 -3.85 13.97 -14.66
CA ASN A 98 -4.99 13.25 -14.08
C ASN A 98 -4.55 12.41 -12.88
N LEU A 99 -5.50 12.20 -11.97
CA LEU A 99 -5.33 11.25 -10.87
C LEU A 99 -5.11 9.84 -11.43
N GLY A 100 -4.10 9.15 -10.91
CA GLY A 100 -3.74 7.81 -11.35
C GLY A 100 -2.45 7.31 -10.71
N ILE A 101 -1.94 6.20 -11.21
CA ILE A 101 -0.79 5.47 -10.65
C ILE A 101 0.44 6.37 -10.45
N GLU A 102 0.74 7.23 -11.42
CA GLU A 102 1.90 8.13 -11.33
C GLU A 102 1.76 9.14 -10.18
N VAL A 103 0.52 9.61 -9.92
CA VAL A 103 0.22 10.46 -8.76
C VAL A 103 0.43 9.69 -7.46
N TYR A 104 -0.09 8.46 -7.38
CA TYR A 104 0.02 7.64 -6.16
C TYR A 104 1.46 7.29 -5.83
N ASP A 105 2.27 6.97 -6.83
CA ASP A 105 3.69 6.71 -6.68
C ASP A 105 4.42 7.96 -6.14
N ALA A 106 4.20 9.10 -6.78
CA ALA A 106 4.81 10.35 -6.35
C ALA A 106 4.37 10.78 -4.94
N ILE A 107 3.09 10.62 -4.60
CA ILE A 107 2.58 10.91 -3.24
C ILE A 107 3.11 9.91 -2.22
N GLY A 108 3.23 8.64 -2.60
CA GLY A 108 3.85 7.62 -1.76
C GLY A 108 5.30 7.98 -1.42
N GLU A 109 6.12 8.35 -2.39
CA GLU A 109 7.50 8.80 -2.20
C GLU A 109 7.56 10.12 -1.40
N PHE A 110 6.66 11.06 -1.67
CA PHE A 110 6.56 12.29 -0.90
C PHE A 110 6.25 12.00 0.58
N THR A 111 5.30 11.10 0.84
CA THR A 111 4.95 10.64 2.20
C THR A 111 6.12 9.90 2.85
N ASN A 112 6.87 9.11 2.08
CA ASN A 112 8.06 8.41 2.55
C ASN A 112 9.14 9.39 3.05
N CYS A 113 9.33 10.52 2.36
CA CYS A 113 10.22 11.58 2.83
C CYS A 113 9.78 12.13 4.19
N ILE A 114 8.50 12.41 4.37
CA ILE A 114 7.93 12.93 5.63
C ILE A 114 8.08 11.89 6.75
N SER A 115 7.72 10.64 6.48
CA SER A 115 7.81 9.51 7.40
C SER A 115 9.24 9.26 7.84
N GLY A 116 10.21 9.31 6.92
CA GLY A 116 11.64 9.15 7.20
C GLY A 116 12.20 10.25 8.09
N LEU A 117 11.82 11.51 7.83
CA LEU A 117 12.20 12.64 8.69
C LEU A 117 11.60 12.50 10.08
N PHE A 118 10.33 12.10 10.17
CA PHE A 118 9.65 11.90 11.44
C PHE A 118 10.25 10.75 12.24
N ALA A 119 10.46 9.58 11.63
CA ALA A 119 11.11 8.43 12.27
C ALA A 119 12.53 8.77 12.76
N THR A 120 13.31 9.53 11.97
CA THR A 120 14.62 10.02 12.37
C THR A 120 14.56 10.96 13.58
N ALA A 121 13.57 11.84 13.63
CA ALA A 121 13.39 12.75 14.76
C ALA A 121 13.00 11.99 16.05
N LEU A 122 12.17 10.96 15.96
CA LEU A 122 11.80 10.10 17.08
C LEU A 122 12.96 9.20 17.53
N SER A 123 13.75 8.66 16.62
CA SER A 123 14.93 7.85 16.94
C SER A 123 15.92 8.62 17.81
N LYS A 124 16.10 9.92 17.56
CA LYS A 124 16.93 10.80 18.43
C LYS A 124 16.36 10.96 19.85
N LYS A 125 15.07 10.70 20.04
CA LYS A 125 14.39 10.71 21.35
C LYS A 125 14.32 9.31 21.99
N GLY A 126 14.90 8.29 21.33
CA GLY A 126 14.96 6.91 21.82
C GLY A 126 13.80 6.01 21.37
N SER A 127 12.93 6.48 20.49
CA SER A 127 11.83 5.69 19.95
C SER A 127 12.20 5.06 18.61
N MET A 128 11.72 3.84 18.36
CA MET A 128 11.98 3.10 17.11
C MET A 128 10.67 2.99 16.31
N LEU A 129 10.76 3.39 15.03
CA LEU A 129 9.67 3.20 14.06
C LEU A 129 10.22 2.50 12.82
N GLU A 130 9.46 1.55 12.33
CA GLU A 130 9.63 0.92 11.03
C GLU A 130 8.64 1.55 10.04
N ILE A 131 9.13 1.89 8.85
CA ILE A 131 8.32 2.46 7.80
C ILE A 131 7.89 1.32 6.87
N THR A 132 6.59 1.06 6.77
CA THR A 132 6.07 0.01 5.90
C THR A 132 6.05 0.45 4.45
N PRO A 133 5.85 -0.48 3.49
CA PRO A 133 5.63 -0.11 2.09
C PRO A 133 4.46 0.87 1.92
N GLN A 134 4.56 1.69 0.89
CA GLN A 134 3.54 2.66 0.52
C GLN A 134 2.23 1.96 0.10
N PHE A 135 1.11 2.64 0.32
CA PHE A 135 -0.19 2.20 -0.16
C PHE A 135 -0.93 3.32 -0.89
N ALA A 136 -1.87 2.95 -1.73
CA ALA A 136 -2.90 3.86 -2.22
C ALA A 136 -4.25 3.13 -2.26
N TYR A 137 -5.32 3.86 -1.98
CA TYR A 137 -6.70 3.39 -2.01
C TYR A 137 -7.54 4.35 -2.85
N GLU A 138 -8.51 3.83 -3.60
CA GLU A 138 -9.43 4.62 -4.41
C GLU A 138 -10.89 4.33 -4.02
N ASN A 139 -11.70 5.40 -3.98
CA ASN A 139 -13.14 5.34 -3.79
C ASN A 139 -13.55 4.46 -2.60
N GLN A 140 -12.95 4.70 -1.45
CA GLN A 140 -13.15 3.93 -0.24
C GLN A 140 -13.37 4.84 0.98
N PHE A 141 -13.38 4.22 2.15
CA PHE A 141 -13.56 4.88 3.42
C PHE A 141 -12.39 4.55 4.34
N ALA A 142 -11.76 5.58 4.91
CA ALA A 142 -10.97 5.42 6.12
C ALA A 142 -11.91 5.37 7.32
N LYS A 143 -11.67 4.44 8.25
CA LYS A 143 -12.49 4.22 9.46
C LYS A 143 -11.58 4.14 10.67
N GLY A 144 -12.04 4.72 11.77
CA GLY A 144 -11.31 4.83 13.02
C GLY A 144 -10.85 6.26 13.28
N ASP A 145 -10.28 6.48 14.45
CA ASP A 145 -9.86 7.81 14.88
C ASP A 145 -8.69 8.34 14.04
N ALA A 146 -8.90 9.50 13.43
CA ALA A 146 -7.87 10.17 12.63
C ALA A 146 -7.98 11.69 12.74
N TYR A 147 -6.88 12.35 12.41
CA TYR A 147 -6.84 13.80 12.20
C TYR A 147 -6.67 14.07 10.71
N VAL A 148 -7.39 15.06 10.21
CA VAL A 148 -7.22 15.59 8.86
C VAL A 148 -6.92 17.08 8.91
N LEU A 149 -5.88 17.48 8.19
CA LEU A 149 -5.53 18.88 7.98
C LEU A 149 -5.83 19.24 6.52
N PRO A 150 -6.86 20.05 6.24
CA PRO A 150 -7.11 20.54 4.90
C PRO A 150 -6.00 21.53 4.48
N ILE A 151 -5.43 21.28 3.32
CA ILE A 151 -4.38 22.10 2.69
C ILE A 151 -4.89 22.51 1.34
N HIS A 152 -4.97 23.81 1.11
CA HIS A 152 -5.43 24.38 -0.14
C HIS A 152 -4.24 24.85 -0.96
N ILE A 153 -4.11 24.30 -2.16
CA ILE A 153 -3.09 24.65 -3.16
C ILE A 153 -3.84 25.15 -4.39
N HIS A 154 -3.60 26.40 -4.77
CA HIS A 154 -4.39 27.08 -5.79
C HIS A 154 -5.90 27.02 -5.45
N ASP A 155 -6.73 26.50 -6.35
CA ASP A 155 -8.18 26.38 -6.19
C ASP A 155 -8.64 25.00 -5.73
N SER A 156 -7.72 24.14 -5.25
CA SER A 156 -7.97 22.74 -4.89
C SER A 156 -7.58 22.43 -3.46
N GLU A 157 -8.23 21.42 -2.87
CA GLU A 157 -7.98 20.95 -1.50
C GLU A 157 -7.37 19.54 -1.52
N VAL A 158 -6.41 19.32 -0.65
CA VAL A 158 -5.92 17.99 -0.27
C VAL A 158 -5.93 17.87 1.26
N LEU A 159 -6.24 16.69 1.75
CA LEU A 159 -6.26 16.43 3.19
C LEU A 159 -5.00 15.67 3.59
N LEU A 160 -4.17 16.25 4.48
CA LEU A 160 -3.17 15.47 5.19
C LEU A 160 -3.89 14.60 6.23
N PHE A 161 -3.83 13.29 6.06
CA PHE A 161 -4.45 12.28 6.91
C PHE A 161 -3.42 11.70 7.90
N ILE A 162 -3.75 11.69 9.18
CA ILE A 162 -2.90 11.11 10.23
C ILE A 162 -3.78 10.28 11.15
N SER A 163 -3.56 8.96 11.25
CA SER A 163 -4.33 8.14 12.18
C SER A 163 -4.04 8.49 13.63
N ALA A 164 -5.05 8.37 14.47
CA ALA A 164 -4.98 8.65 15.90
C ALA A 164 -4.99 7.35 16.75
N SER A 165 -5.18 6.21 16.12
CA SER A 165 -5.30 4.89 16.74
C SER A 165 -4.71 3.83 15.80
N ASP A 166 -4.12 2.78 16.36
CA ASP A 166 -3.67 1.57 15.69
C ASP A 166 -4.82 0.77 15.05
N GLU A 167 -6.04 0.95 15.55
CA GLU A 167 -7.26 0.37 14.97
C GLU A 167 -7.74 1.09 13.70
N THR A 168 -7.17 2.26 13.37
CA THR A 168 -7.57 3.03 12.19
C THR A 168 -7.18 2.30 10.91
N LYS A 169 -8.16 2.11 10.02
CA LYS A 169 -7.98 1.53 8.69
C LYS A 169 -8.09 2.61 7.62
N ALA A 170 -7.10 2.66 6.74
CA ALA A 170 -7.10 3.61 5.62
C ALA A 170 -8.05 3.18 4.50
N GLY A 171 -8.30 1.89 4.35
CA GLY A 171 -9.19 1.28 3.35
C GLY A 171 -9.13 -0.24 3.43
N ASP A 172 -9.92 -0.92 2.62
CA ASP A 172 -10.00 -2.40 2.62
C ASP A 172 -9.12 -3.02 1.52
N MET A 173 -8.97 -2.33 0.36
CA MET A 173 -8.23 -2.86 -0.78
C MET A 173 -7.35 -1.78 -1.43
N PRO A 174 -6.01 -1.82 -1.24
CA PRO A 174 -5.11 -0.85 -1.82
C PRO A 174 -5.03 -0.97 -3.35
N VAL A 175 -4.95 0.17 -4.03
CA VAL A 175 -4.75 0.28 -5.50
C VAL A 175 -3.30 0.05 -5.88
N VAL A 176 -2.37 0.16 -4.93
CA VAL A 176 -0.91 0.02 -5.10
C VAL A 176 -0.46 -1.34 -5.64
N ARG A 177 -1.39 -2.29 -5.79
CA ARG A 177 -1.20 -3.49 -6.61
C ARG A 177 -0.55 -3.24 -7.98
N LYS A 178 -0.63 -2.00 -8.51
CA LYS A 178 -0.14 -1.63 -9.84
C LYS A 178 1.19 -0.87 -9.85
N ILE A 179 1.60 -0.23 -8.76
CA ILE A 179 2.77 0.68 -8.75
C ILE A 179 4.09 -0.09 -8.64
N MET A 180 4.15 -1.13 -7.82
CA MET A 180 5.39 -1.86 -7.57
C MET A 180 5.79 -2.86 -8.67
N ALA A 181 4.92 -3.14 -9.62
CA ALA A 181 5.23 -3.96 -10.78
C ALA A 181 6.20 -3.31 -11.78
N LYS A 182 6.45 -1.99 -11.67
CA LYS A 182 7.44 -1.28 -12.52
C LYS A 182 8.89 -1.68 -12.26
N ALA A 183 9.20 -2.30 -11.15
CA ALA A 183 10.56 -2.76 -10.84
C ALA A 183 10.95 -4.06 -11.55
N GLY A 184 10.03 -4.78 -12.20
CA GLY A 184 10.28 -6.08 -12.81
C GLY A 184 9.49 -6.42 -14.09
N GLY A 185 8.51 -5.65 -14.50
CA GLY A 185 7.72 -5.92 -15.70
C GLY A 185 6.67 -4.84 -15.95
N GLU A 186 6.37 -4.52 -17.20
CA GLU A 186 5.32 -3.57 -17.58
C GLU A 186 3.95 -4.12 -17.17
N VAL A 187 3.38 -3.59 -16.07
CA VAL A 187 1.95 -3.78 -15.80
C VAL A 187 1.19 -2.78 -16.63
N THR A 188 0.60 -3.25 -17.71
CA THR A 188 -0.33 -2.45 -18.50
C THR A 188 -1.64 -2.29 -17.73
N LEU A 189 -2.31 -1.15 -17.90
CA LEU A 189 -3.65 -0.85 -17.35
C LEU A 189 -4.72 -1.89 -17.75
N ASP A 190 -4.42 -2.74 -18.74
CA ASP A 190 -5.29 -3.78 -19.29
C ASP A 190 -5.01 -5.19 -18.77
N SER A 191 -4.19 -5.36 -17.70
CA SER A 191 -3.94 -6.71 -17.16
C SER A 191 -5.21 -7.31 -16.55
N LYS A 192 -5.48 -8.58 -16.85
CA LYS A 192 -6.63 -9.34 -16.33
C LYS A 192 -6.59 -9.55 -14.81
N GLY A 193 -5.43 -9.38 -14.21
CA GLY A 193 -5.18 -9.54 -12.78
C GLY A 193 -3.68 -9.60 -12.47
N THR A 194 -3.35 -9.57 -11.18
CA THR A 194 -1.98 -9.54 -10.67
C THR A 194 -1.64 -10.82 -9.92
N VAL A 195 -0.44 -11.36 -10.12
CA VAL A 195 -0.02 -12.63 -9.54
C VAL A 195 1.36 -12.51 -8.89
N VAL A 196 1.55 -13.13 -7.74
CA VAL A 196 2.87 -13.44 -7.16
C VAL A 196 3.09 -14.94 -7.29
N ILE A 197 4.28 -15.33 -7.76
CA ILE A 197 4.67 -16.73 -7.96
C ILE A 197 5.69 -17.10 -6.89
N VAL A 198 5.42 -18.17 -6.12
CA VAL A 198 6.32 -18.67 -5.09
C VAL A 198 6.62 -20.14 -5.33
N ASP A 199 7.86 -20.45 -5.68
CA ASP A 199 8.34 -21.80 -6.02
C ASP A 199 9.88 -21.79 -5.91
N ASP A 200 10.52 -22.78 -5.33
CA ASP A 200 11.97 -22.83 -5.22
C ASP A 200 12.66 -23.14 -6.56
N SER A 201 11.94 -23.77 -7.48
CA SER A 201 12.41 -24.08 -8.82
C SER A 201 12.31 -22.86 -9.76
N GLY A 202 13.46 -22.31 -10.17
CA GLY A 202 13.50 -21.25 -11.17
C GLY A 202 12.85 -21.63 -12.52
N MET A 203 12.86 -22.91 -12.91
CA MET A 203 12.18 -23.39 -14.10
C MET A 203 10.65 -23.34 -13.94
N SER A 204 10.13 -23.74 -12.78
CA SER A 204 8.69 -23.67 -12.48
C SER A 204 8.20 -22.24 -12.50
N ARG A 205 8.93 -21.30 -11.86
CA ARG A 205 8.59 -19.88 -11.88
C ARG A 205 8.56 -19.32 -13.30
N LYS A 206 9.58 -19.64 -14.09
CA LYS A 206 9.64 -19.19 -15.49
C LYS A 206 8.45 -19.70 -16.31
N ILE A 207 8.10 -20.99 -16.22
CA ILE A 207 6.96 -21.56 -16.96
C ILE A 207 5.66 -20.89 -16.55
N LEU A 208 5.42 -20.71 -15.24
CA LEU A 208 4.23 -20.03 -14.73
C LEU A 208 4.17 -18.58 -15.19
N ARG A 209 5.28 -17.85 -15.11
CA ARG A 209 5.38 -16.48 -15.61
C ARG A 209 5.01 -16.41 -17.07
N ASP A 210 5.68 -17.20 -17.92
CA ASP A 210 5.47 -17.17 -19.37
C ASP A 210 4.00 -17.44 -19.73
N ILE A 211 3.35 -18.42 -19.05
CA ILE A 211 1.94 -18.74 -19.27
C ILE A 211 1.02 -17.58 -18.83
N LEU A 212 1.28 -16.99 -17.67
CA LEU A 212 0.44 -15.94 -17.10
C LEU A 212 0.57 -14.63 -17.89
N GLU A 213 1.78 -14.21 -18.22
CA GLU A 213 2.02 -12.99 -18.99
C GLU A 213 1.47 -13.10 -20.42
N GLU A 214 1.62 -14.26 -21.08
CA GLU A 214 1.01 -14.52 -22.39
C GLU A 214 -0.52 -14.44 -22.35
N ALA A 215 -1.14 -14.82 -21.23
CA ALA A 215 -2.58 -14.75 -21.04
C ALA A 215 -3.08 -13.35 -20.60
N GLY A 216 -2.18 -12.38 -20.39
CA GLY A 216 -2.51 -11.00 -20.00
C GLY A 216 -2.59 -10.75 -18.50
N TYR A 217 -2.02 -11.63 -17.67
CA TYR A 217 -1.83 -11.39 -16.23
C TYR A 217 -0.49 -10.70 -15.97
N ALA A 218 -0.43 -9.89 -14.92
CA ALA A 218 0.80 -9.24 -14.49
C ALA A 218 1.46 -10.02 -13.34
N VAL A 219 2.68 -10.52 -13.55
CA VAL A 219 3.46 -11.14 -12.48
C VAL A 219 4.22 -10.04 -11.72
N LEU A 220 3.78 -9.75 -10.50
CA LEU A 220 4.32 -8.66 -9.68
C LEU A 220 5.67 -9.00 -9.04
N ALA A 221 5.84 -10.24 -8.63
CA ALA A 221 7.06 -10.73 -8.00
C ALA A 221 7.18 -12.24 -8.14
N GLU A 222 8.42 -12.72 -8.04
CA GLU A 222 8.77 -14.11 -7.81
C GLU A 222 9.47 -14.25 -6.46
N ALA A 223 9.19 -15.35 -5.76
CA ALA A 223 9.84 -15.71 -4.51
C ALA A 223 10.33 -17.15 -4.57
N THR A 224 11.37 -17.47 -3.81
CA THR A 224 12.04 -18.76 -3.83
C THR A 224 11.71 -19.64 -2.61
N ASP A 225 11.04 -19.06 -1.62
CA ASP A 225 10.56 -19.76 -0.43
C ASP A 225 9.34 -19.10 0.18
N GLY A 226 8.77 -19.71 1.21
CA GLY A 226 7.56 -19.23 1.86
C GLY A 226 7.74 -17.90 2.59
N LEU A 227 8.92 -17.62 3.17
CA LEU A 227 9.20 -16.33 3.84
C LEU A 227 9.17 -15.17 2.85
N GLU A 228 9.91 -15.32 1.73
CA GLU A 228 9.88 -14.34 0.65
C GLU A 228 8.47 -14.21 0.06
N GLY A 229 7.72 -15.32 -0.05
CA GLY A 229 6.34 -15.35 -0.53
C GLY A 229 5.39 -14.56 0.36
N VAL A 230 5.46 -14.73 1.68
CA VAL A 230 4.68 -13.95 2.66
C VAL A 230 5.01 -12.48 2.57
N LEU A 231 6.31 -12.14 2.49
CA LEU A 231 6.77 -10.76 2.34
C LEU A 231 6.26 -10.16 1.02
N ALA A 232 6.38 -10.90 -0.09
CA ALA A 232 5.89 -10.47 -1.39
C ALA A 232 4.36 -10.26 -1.38
N TYR A 233 3.60 -11.15 -0.73
CA TYR A 233 2.15 -10.97 -0.57
C TYR A 233 1.83 -9.66 0.18
N LYS A 234 2.47 -9.44 1.32
CA LYS A 234 2.27 -8.24 2.14
C LYS A 234 2.71 -6.95 1.43
N THR A 235 3.70 -7.04 0.55
CA THR A 235 4.23 -5.91 -0.21
C THR A 235 3.36 -5.58 -1.42
N TYR A 236 2.99 -6.60 -2.19
CA TYR A 236 2.36 -6.40 -3.51
C TYR A 236 0.84 -6.59 -3.49
N TYR A 237 0.25 -7.20 -2.46
CA TYR A 237 -1.18 -7.51 -2.37
C TYR A 237 -1.75 -8.04 -3.71
N PRO A 238 -1.21 -9.13 -4.26
CA PRO A 238 -1.62 -9.63 -5.57
C PRO A 238 -3.09 -10.08 -5.54
N ASP A 239 -3.74 -10.10 -6.69
CA ASP A 239 -5.07 -10.70 -6.82
C ASP A 239 -5.02 -12.20 -6.53
N ILE A 240 -3.91 -12.85 -6.89
CA ILE A 240 -3.63 -14.26 -6.62
C ILE A 240 -2.16 -14.42 -6.22
N ILE A 241 -1.90 -15.31 -5.26
CA ILE A 241 -0.57 -15.84 -5.01
C ILE A 241 -0.57 -17.35 -5.28
N THR A 242 0.42 -17.82 -6.02
CA THR A 242 0.69 -19.25 -6.19
C THR A 242 1.79 -19.67 -5.23
N LEU A 243 1.59 -20.75 -4.48
CA LEU A 243 2.55 -21.28 -3.49
C LEU A 243 2.90 -22.72 -3.81
N ASP A 244 4.16 -23.01 -4.12
CA ASP A 244 4.62 -24.41 -4.09
C ASP A 244 4.56 -24.96 -2.68
N ILE A 245 4.16 -26.21 -2.53
CA ILE A 245 4.01 -26.84 -1.22
C ILE A 245 5.38 -27.10 -0.58
N THR A 246 6.36 -27.54 -1.38
CA THR A 246 7.65 -28.00 -0.86
C THR A 246 8.75 -27.01 -1.18
N MET A 247 9.09 -26.18 -0.23
CA MET A 247 10.14 -25.16 -0.36
C MET A 247 11.06 -25.17 0.87
N PRO A 248 12.31 -24.68 0.74
CA PRO A 248 13.20 -24.51 1.88
C PRO A 248 12.71 -23.39 2.82
N ASN A 249 13.29 -23.29 4.02
CA ASN A 249 13.06 -22.28 5.04
C ASN A 249 11.62 -22.28 5.59
N MET A 250 10.64 -21.98 4.77
CA MET A 250 9.21 -22.02 5.10
C MET A 250 8.47 -22.72 3.96
N ASP A 251 7.72 -23.78 4.26
CA ASP A 251 6.94 -24.50 3.25
C ASP A 251 5.65 -23.72 2.87
N GLY A 252 5.04 -24.11 1.74
CA GLY A 252 3.87 -23.41 1.22
C GLY A 252 2.65 -23.50 2.13
N THR A 253 2.54 -24.52 2.98
CA THR A 253 1.44 -24.65 3.94
C THR A 253 1.62 -23.70 5.12
N GLU A 254 2.85 -23.51 5.56
CA GLU A 254 3.21 -22.51 6.58
C GLU A 254 3.00 -21.09 6.03
N ALA A 255 3.47 -20.82 4.82
CA ALA A 255 3.25 -19.54 4.15
C ALA A 255 1.75 -19.23 3.97
N LEU A 256 0.93 -20.23 3.61
CA LEU A 256 -0.52 -20.08 3.52
C LEU A 256 -1.13 -19.67 4.86
N LYS A 257 -0.71 -20.28 5.99
CA LYS A 257 -1.19 -19.92 7.33
C LYS A 257 -0.89 -18.46 7.65
N GLU A 258 0.34 -18.03 7.40
CA GLU A 258 0.79 -16.64 7.63
C GLU A 258 -0.01 -15.64 6.76
N ILE A 259 -0.17 -15.92 5.47
CA ILE A 259 -0.92 -15.07 4.54
C ILE A 259 -2.38 -15.00 4.98
N LYS A 260 -3.01 -16.12 5.34
CA LYS A 260 -4.41 -16.16 5.80
C LYS A 260 -4.63 -15.51 7.16
N ALA A 261 -3.65 -15.52 8.04
CA ALA A 261 -3.68 -14.79 9.30
C ALA A 261 -3.61 -13.27 9.07
N TYR A 262 -2.85 -12.84 8.05
CA TYR A 262 -2.72 -11.44 7.67
C TYR A 262 -3.93 -10.94 6.85
N ASP A 263 -4.38 -11.73 5.86
CA ASP A 263 -5.53 -11.45 5.01
C ASP A 263 -6.38 -12.71 4.82
N SER A 264 -7.49 -12.82 5.53
CA SER A 264 -8.41 -13.97 5.44
C SER A 264 -9.03 -14.14 4.05
N ASN A 265 -9.07 -13.07 3.25
CA ASN A 265 -9.64 -13.05 1.89
C ASN A 265 -8.58 -13.36 0.81
N ALA A 266 -7.30 -13.50 1.17
CA ALA A 266 -6.23 -13.82 0.22
C ALA A 266 -6.63 -14.97 -0.71
N LYS A 267 -6.47 -14.78 -2.01
CA LYS A 267 -6.72 -15.81 -3.03
C LYS A 267 -5.42 -16.58 -3.27
N VAL A 268 -5.32 -17.76 -2.66
CA VAL A 268 -4.11 -18.61 -2.71
C VAL A 268 -4.39 -19.86 -3.53
N ILE A 269 -3.51 -20.13 -4.50
CA ILE A 269 -3.50 -21.36 -5.30
C ILE A 269 -2.25 -22.15 -4.92
N MET A 270 -2.41 -23.40 -4.48
CA MET A 270 -1.28 -24.26 -4.15
C MET A 270 -0.72 -24.92 -5.39
N ILE A 271 0.60 -25.00 -5.49
CA ILE A 271 1.31 -25.78 -6.50
C ILE A 271 1.79 -27.06 -5.82
N THR A 272 1.59 -28.22 -6.46
CA THR A 272 1.90 -29.51 -5.85
C THR A 272 2.55 -30.47 -6.83
N ALA A 273 3.49 -31.26 -6.36
CA ALA A 273 3.95 -32.43 -7.12
C ALA A 273 2.97 -33.61 -7.00
N ALA A 274 2.95 -34.50 -7.95
CA ALA A 274 2.17 -35.73 -7.89
C ALA A 274 2.48 -36.52 -6.60
N GLY A 275 1.43 -36.99 -5.92
CA GLY A 275 1.57 -37.82 -4.71
C GLY A 275 1.45 -37.05 -3.38
N GLN A 276 1.27 -35.72 -3.37
CA GLN A 276 1.16 -34.91 -2.15
C GLN A 276 -0.30 -34.66 -1.71
N GLN A 277 -1.23 -35.56 -2.00
CA GLN A 277 -2.67 -35.36 -1.77
C GLN A 277 -3.04 -34.99 -0.33
N HIS A 278 -2.32 -35.51 0.69
CA HIS A 278 -2.58 -35.15 2.09
C HIS A 278 -2.29 -33.69 2.40
N LYS A 279 -1.21 -33.10 1.84
CA LYS A 279 -0.88 -31.69 1.99
C LYS A 279 -1.87 -30.78 1.26
N VAL A 280 -2.38 -31.21 0.11
CA VAL A 280 -3.44 -30.51 -0.62
C VAL A 280 -4.71 -30.41 0.24
N ILE A 281 -5.14 -31.50 0.86
CA ILE A 281 -6.33 -31.50 1.74
C ILE A 281 -6.11 -30.56 2.94
N GLU A 282 -4.92 -30.57 3.53
CA GLU A 282 -4.58 -29.64 4.61
C GLU A 282 -4.66 -28.18 4.14
N ALA A 283 -4.05 -27.85 3.02
CA ALA A 283 -4.06 -26.49 2.47
C ALA A 283 -5.47 -25.99 2.14
N LEU A 284 -6.34 -26.84 1.59
CA LEU A 284 -7.74 -26.48 1.33
C LEU A 284 -8.52 -26.20 2.64
N LYS A 285 -8.26 -26.94 3.70
CA LYS A 285 -8.85 -26.68 5.03
C LYS A 285 -8.34 -25.36 5.64
N LEU A 286 -7.14 -24.94 5.30
CA LEU A 286 -6.54 -23.67 5.71
C LEU A 286 -6.99 -22.49 4.85
N GLY A 287 -7.81 -22.75 3.82
CA GLY A 287 -8.42 -21.70 3.01
C GLY A 287 -7.74 -21.44 1.66
N ALA A 288 -6.87 -22.34 1.19
CA ALA A 288 -6.45 -22.31 -0.22
C ALA A 288 -7.69 -22.45 -1.14
N LYS A 289 -7.71 -21.70 -2.23
CA LYS A 289 -8.87 -21.68 -3.14
C LYS A 289 -8.84 -22.83 -4.14
N ARG A 290 -7.65 -23.16 -4.64
CA ARG A 290 -7.42 -24.21 -5.65
C ARG A 290 -6.02 -24.82 -5.48
N PHE A 291 -5.75 -25.84 -6.26
CA PHE A 291 -4.40 -26.38 -6.44
C PHE A 291 -4.14 -26.68 -7.93
N ILE A 292 -2.88 -26.67 -8.31
CA ILE A 292 -2.36 -27.01 -9.64
C ILE A 292 -1.29 -28.07 -9.46
N THR A 293 -1.34 -29.11 -10.30
CA THR A 293 -0.41 -30.24 -10.21
C THR A 293 0.74 -30.08 -11.23
N LYS A 294 1.97 -30.31 -10.79
CA LYS A 294 3.12 -30.46 -11.70
C LYS A 294 3.10 -31.88 -12.33
N PRO A 295 3.40 -32.04 -13.64
CA PRO A 295 3.85 -31.00 -14.58
C PRO A 295 2.70 -30.09 -15.02
N PHE A 296 3.05 -28.83 -15.34
CA PHE A 296 2.09 -27.79 -15.65
C PHE A 296 1.37 -28.02 -16.98
N ASP A 297 0.05 -27.90 -16.95
CA ASP A 297 -0.80 -27.76 -18.12
C ASP A 297 -1.32 -26.31 -18.21
N LYS A 298 -1.12 -25.67 -19.36
CA LYS A 298 -1.48 -24.25 -19.56
C LYS A 298 -2.97 -24.01 -19.39
N GLU A 299 -3.80 -24.89 -19.94
CA GLU A 299 -5.27 -24.73 -19.87
C GLU A 299 -5.77 -24.89 -18.44
N GLU A 300 -5.20 -25.87 -17.69
CA GLU A 300 -5.52 -26.08 -16.29
C GLU A 300 -5.13 -24.88 -15.43
N ILE A 301 -3.93 -24.31 -15.63
CA ILE A 301 -3.46 -23.12 -14.90
C ILE A 301 -4.42 -21.96 -15.11
N LEU A 302 -4.69 -21.60 -16.36
CA LEU A 302 -5.50 -20.43 -16.69
C LEU A 302 -6.93 -20.60 -16.18
N LYS A 303 -7.52 -21.77 -16.31
CA LYS A 303 -8.83 -22.09 -15.76
C LYS A 303 -8.88 -21.89 -14.24
N ASN A 304 -7.92 -22.43 -13.50
CA ASN A 304 -7.88 -22.27 -12.04
C ASN A 304 -7.72 -20.79 -11.62
N ILE A 305 -6.91 -20.01 -12.34
CA ILE A 305 -6.73 -18.58 -12.10
C ILE A 305 -8.05 -17.83 -12.33
N GLU A 306 -8.72 -18.05 -13.46
CA GLU A 306 -9.98 -17.42 -13.81
C GLU A 306 -11.08 -17.73 -12.79
N GLU A 307 -11.28 -19.00 -12.43
CA GLU A 307 -12.27 -19.43 -11.44
C GLU A 307 -12.02 -18.81 -10.04
N VAL A 308 -10.76 -18.57 -9.67
CA VAL A 308 -10.39 -17.93 -8.39
C VAL A 308 -10.59 -16.43 -8.43
N LEU A 309 -10.44 -15.78 -9.59
CA LEU A 309 -10.68 -14.35 -9.74
C LEU A 309 -12.17 -14.00 -9.74
N GLU A 310 -12.99 -14.84 -10.35
CA GLU A 310 -14.44 -14.63 -10.48
C GLU A 310 -15.22 -14.95 -9.18
N GLY A 311 -14.71 -15.82 -8.31
CA GLY A 311 -15.36 -16.28 -7.07
C GLY A 311 -14.72 -15.76 -5.81
#